data_e48ccfb1297091787139473b95de1991
#
_entry.id   e48ccfb1297091787139473b95de1991
#
_cell.length_a   1.000
_cell.length_b   1.000
_cell.length_c   1.000
_cell.angle_alpha   90.00
_cell.angle_beta   90.00
_cell.angle_gamma   90.00
#
_symmetry.space_group_name_H-M   'P 1'
#
loop_
_entity.id
_entity.type
_entity.pdbx_description
1 polymer ?
#
loop_
_entity_poly.entity_id
_entity_poly.type
_entity_poly.pdbx_seq_one_letter_code
_entity_poly.pdbx_strand_id
1 'polypeptide(L)'
;MRALFLAFVLSATAGFAQNTTAPLKPVAADKVLVLEVTVPAPIAAVWQAFSTSEGLSTWLTPGAVVDLREGGEWTAHFPGGSTGGGTILSFEPEKELVLSALAPDKFPTVRATRTKARFQFEALGDSTIVRLTQTGWKEGDEWVKAYEYLTVGNAQLLATLHHRFVSGPIDWTKY
;
A
#
# COMPACT_ATOMS: atom_id res chain seq x y z
N MET A 1 45.81 57.64 45.42
CA MET A 1 45.05 57.43 44.17
C MET A 1 45.23 55.97 43.77
N ARG A 2 44.19 55.13 43.98
CA ARG A 2 44.24 53.73 43.66
C ARG A 2 43.31 53.53 42.42
N ALA A 3 43.90 53.13 41.29
CA ALA A 3 43.18 52.80 40.08
C ALA A 3 42.67 51.36 40.16
N LEU A 4 41.36 51.18 40.05
CA LEU A 4 40.67 49.88 40.04
C LEU A 4 40.59 49.42 38.59
N PHE A 5 41.31 48.34 38.25
CA PHE A 5 41.13 47.67 36.94
C PHE A 5 39.99 46.69 37.06
N LEU A 6 38.91 46.93 36.30
CA LEU A 6 37.78 46.02 36.15
C LEU A 6 38.06 45.07 34.97
N ALA A 7 38.32 43.80 35.25
CA ALA A 7 38.47 42.77 34.21
C ALA A 7 37.09 42.29 33.78
N PHE A 8 36.75 42.53 32.51
CA PHE A 8 35.55 41.97 31.87
C PHE A 8 35.86 40.55 31.39
N VAL A 9 35.27 39.55 32.05
CA VAL A 9 35.30 38.14 31.57
C VAL A 9 34.18 37.97 30.59
N LEU A 10 34.50 37.84 29.31
CA LEU A 10 33.56 37.44 28.24
C LEU A 10 33.37 35.93 28.30
N SER A 11 32.24 35.47 28.85
CA SER A 11 31.86 34.07 28.78
C SER A 11 31.19 33.80 27.41
N ALA A 12 31.94 33.16 26.52
CA ALA A 12 31.35 32.63 25.25
C ALA A 12 30.53 31.37 25.56
N THR A 13 29.22 31.51 25.59
CA THR A 13 28.33 30.37 25.59
C THR A 13 28.22 29.79 24.17
N ALA A 14 28.90 28.67 23.94
CA ALA A 14 28.71 27.89 22.72
C ALA A 14 27.28 27.33 22.72
N GLY A 15 26.42 27.94 21.91
CA GLY A 15 25.08 27.41 21.63
C GLY A 15 25.20 26.12 20.84
N PHE A 16 24.96 24.99 21.49
CA PHE A 16 24.71 23.74 20.78
C PHE A 16 23.40 23.89 19.99
N ALA A 17 23.52 24.02 18.68
CA ALA A 17 22.38 23.89 17.79
C ALA A 17 21.83 22.46 17.94
N GLN A 18 20.75 22.29 18.71
CA GLN A 18 19.97 21.05 18.73
C GLN A 18 19.30 20.92 17.37
N ASN A 19 19.79 19.96 16.56
CA ASN A 19 19.09 19.48 15.39
C ASN A 19 17.78 18.81 15.88
N THR A 20 16.75 19.61 16.09
CA THR A 20 15.38 19.12 16.31
C THR A 20 14.85 18.62 14.98
N THR A 21 15.12 17.34 14.67
CA THR A 21 14.34 16.61 13.67
C THR A 21 12.90 16.67 14.13
N ALA A 22 12.03 17.34 13.36
CA ALA A 22 10.61 17.41 13.70
C ALA A 22 10.08 15.97 13.89
N PRO A 23 9.40 15.65 15.00
CA PRO A 23 8.90 14.31 15.22
C PRO A 23 7.93 13.96 14.08
N LEU A 24 8.14 12.80 13.45
CA LEU A 24 7.20 12.26 12.45
C LEU A 24 5.81 12.21 13.11
N LYS A 25 4.81 12.78 12.43
CA LYS A 25 3.42 12.72 12.91
C LYS A 25 3.00 11.24 12.99
N PRO A 26 2.55 10.72 14.13
CA PRO A 26 2.05 9.36 14.22
C PRO A 26 0.86 9.18 13.29
N VAL A 27 0.75 8.00 12.68
CA VAL A 27 -0.45 7.62 11.93
C VAL A 27 -1.54 7.31 12.96
N ALA A 28 -2.67 7.99 12.90
CA ALA A 28 -3.79 7.70 13.77
C ALA A 28 -4.29 6.27 13.54
N ALA A 29 -4.68 5.57 14.61
CA ALA A 29 -5.13 4.18 14.54
C ALA A 29 -6.40 3.98 13.68
N ASP A 30 -7.15 5.06 13.45
CA ASP A 30 -8.35 5.13 12.60
C ASP A 30 -8.07 5.56 11.16
N LYS A 31 -6.81 5.75 10.79
CA LYS A 31 -6.44 6.15 9.42
C LYS A 31 -6.86 5.10 8.42
N VAL A 32 -7.54 5.54 7.37
CA VAL A 32 -8.04 4.70 6.28
C VAL A 32 -7.42 5.17 4.97
N LEU A 33 -6.84 4.25 4.20
CA LEU A 33 -6.46 4.49 2.82
C LEU A 33 -7.61 4.10 1.92
N VAL A 34 -8.08 5.02 1.07
CA VAL A 34 -9.12 4.75 0.07
C VAL A 34 -8.62 5.18 -1.30
N LEU A 35 -8.69 4.28 -2.26
CA LEU A 35 -8.37 4.52 -3.66
C LEU A 35 -9.48 3.94 -4.53
N GLU A 36 -9.74 4.56 -5.68
CA GLU A 36 -10.79 4.14 -6.59
C GLU A 36 -10.35 4.29 -8.04
N VAL A 37 -10.80 3.39 -8.90
CA VAL A 37 -10.61 3.47 -10.34
C VAL A 37 -11.86 2.98 -11.06
N THR A 38 -12.23 3.63 -12.17
CA THR A 38 -13.22 3.10 -13.10
C THR A 38 -12.52 2.29 -14.18
N VAL A 39 -12.87 1.01 -14.29
CA VAL A 39 -12.31 0.06 -15.25
C VAL A 39 -13.31 -0.09 -16.42
N PRO A 40 -12.91 0.10 -17.69
CA PRO A 40 -13.82 0.02 -18.84
C PRO A 40 -14.09 -1.43 -19.24
N ALA A 41 -14.73 -2.18 -18.35
CA ALA A 41 -15.14 -3.57 -18.57
C ALA A 41 -16.29 -3.96 -17.63
N PRO A 42 -17.13 -4.93 -18.03
CA PRO A 42 -18.19 -5.49 -17.20
C PRO A 42 -17.63 -6.12 -15.92
N ILE A 43 -18.42 -6.07 -14.84
CA ILE A 43 -18.03 -6.52 -13.51
C ILE A 43 -17.54 -7.97 -13.47
N ALA A 44 -18.16 -8.87 -14.25
CA ALA A 44 -17.74 -10.27 -14.34
C ALA A 44 -16.31 -10.41 -14.87
N ALA A 45 -15.91 -9.61 -15.87
CA ALA A 45 -14.58 -9.64 -16.43
C ALA A 45 -13.54 -9.07 -15.45
N VAL A 46 -13.89 -8.00 -14.73
CA VAL A 46 -13.03 -7.41 -13.68
C VAL A 46 -12.90 -8.36 -12.50
N TRP A 47 -13.98 -8.99 -12.06
CA TRP A 47 -13.94 -10.01 -11.01
C TRP A 47 -13.04 -11.18 -11.39
N GLN A 48 -13.13 -11.71 -12.62
CA GLN A 48 -12.28 -12.79 -13.10
C GLN A 48 -10.79 -12.41 -13.03
N ALA A 49 -10.45 -11.15 -13.32
CA ALA A 49 -9.08 -10.64 -13.20
C ALA A 49 -8.53 -10.64 -11.76
N PHE A 50 -9.39 -10.67 -10.74
CA PHE A 50 -9.01 -10.76 -9.32
C PHE A 50 -9.13 -12.18 -8.76
N SER A 51 -10.02 -13.00 -9.28
CA SER A 51 -10.48 -14.25 -8.65
C SER A 51 -9.80 -15.51 -9.18
N THR A 52 -8.95 -15.38 -10.20
CA THR A 52 -8.19 -16.51 -10.77
C THR A 52 -6.71 -16.17 -10.91
N SER A 53 -5.83 -17.17 -10.83
CA SER A 53 -4.39 -17.01 -11.04
C SER A 53 -4.08 -16.48 -12.44
N GLU A 54 -4.75 -17.01 -13.47
CA GLU A 54 -4.64 -16.58 -14.85
C GLU A 54 -5.07 -15.12 -15.01
N GLY A 55 -6.24 -14.78 -14.44
CA GLY A 55 -6.78 -13.42 -14.47
C GLY A 55 -5.83 -12.41 -13.83
N LEU A 56 -5.36 -12.71 -12.62
CA LEU A 56 -4.43 -11.86 -11.88
C LEU A 56 -3.08 -11.71 -12.61
N SER A 57 -2.63 -12.77 -13.27
CA SER A 57 -1.39 -12.76 -14.06
C SER A 57 -1.47 -11.88 -15.31
N THR A 58 -2.67 -11.50 -15.76
CA THR A 58 -2.82 -10.63 -16.93
C THR A 58 -2.46 -9.16 -16.65
N TRP A 59 -2.36 -8.75 -15.37
CA TRP A 59 -2.17 -7.34 -15.04
C TRP A 59 -1.26 -7.06 -13.84
N LEU A 60 -1.08 -7.99 -12.90
CA LEU A 60 -0.33 -7.71 -11.69
C LEU A 60 1.11 -8.23 -11.75
N THR A 61 1.30 -9.49 -12.09
CA THR A 61 2.63 -10.14 -12.25
C THR A 61 2.45 -11.51 -12.89
N PRO A 62 3.43 -12.02 -13.64
CA PRO A 62 3.34 -13.35 -14.27
C PRO A 62 3.28 -14.50 -13.25
N GLY A 63 3.79 -14.28 -12.03
CA GLY A 63 3.78 -15.27 -10.93
C GLY A 63 2.65 -15.09 -9.93
N ALA A 64 1.44 -14.73 -10.39
CA ALA A 64 0.29 -14.57 -9.50
C ALA A 64 -0.34 -15.92 -9.13
N VAL A 65 -0.78 -16.04 -7.88
CA VAL A 65 -1.48 -17.22 -7.33
C VAL A 65 -2.76 -16.76 -6.64
N VAL A 66 -3.88 -17.40 -6.98
CA VAL A 66 -5.18 -17.22 -6.33
C VAL A 66 -5.77 -18.58 -6.00
N ASP A 67 -5.93 -18.86 -4.71
CA ASP A 67 -6.72 -19.95 -4.16
C ASP A 67 -7.99 -19.35 -3.56
N LEU A 68 -9.07 -19.21 -4.37
CA LEU A 68 -10.26 -18.45 -4.04
C LEU A 68 -11.14 -19.19 -3.02
N ARG A 69 -10.69 -19.15 -1.76
CA ARG A 69 -11.42 -19.63 -0.58
C ARG A 69 -10.99 -18.85 0.65
N GLU A 70 -11.77 -18.83 1.70
CA GLU A 70 -11.34 -18.29 3.00
C GLU A 70 -10.10 -19.02 3.50
N GLY A 71 -9.09 -18.27 3.94
CA GLY A 71 -7.77 -18.78 4.30
C GLY A 71 -6.87 -19.11 3.13
N GLY A 72 -7.36 -19.00 1.89
CA GLY A 72 -6.59 -19.22 0.67
C GLY A 72 -5.65 -18.05 0.34
N GLU A 73 -4.80 -18.28 -0.64
CA GLU A 73 -3.77 -17.34 -1.06
C GLU A 73 -4.29 -16.39 -2.16
N TRP A 74 -3.94 -15.12 -2.08
CA TRP A 74 -4.01 -14.13 -3.14
C TRP A 74 -2.66 -13.40 -3.19
N THR A 75 -1.73 -13.92 -3.97
CA THR A 75 -0.32 -13.52 -3.89
C THR A 75 0.24 -13.18 -5.25
N ALA A 76 1.01 -12.11 -5.29
CA ALA A 76 1.80 -11.66 -6.43
C ALA A 76 3.29 -11.87 -6.14
N HIS A 77 3.97 -12.63 -6.99
CA HIS A 77 5.42 -12.82 -6.94
C HIS A 77 6.09 -11.92 -7.98
N PHE A 78 6.76 -10.87 -7.52
CA PHE A 78 7.40 -9.90 -8.40
C PHE A 78 8.82 -10.33 -8.80
N PRO A 79 9.32 -9.92 -9.98
CA PRO A 79 10.73 -10.05 -10.31
C PRO A 79 11.62 -9.47 -9.20
N GLY A 80 12.70 -10.16 -8.82
CA GLY A 80 13.56 -9.77 -7.71
C GLY A 80 13.16 -10.37 -6.36
N GLY A 81 12.12 -11.23 -6.30
CA GLY A 81 11.77 -12.07 -5.15
C GLY A 81 10.84 -11.41 -4.13
N SER A 82 10.40 -10.18 -4.36
CA SER A 82 9.41 -9.56 -3.47
C SER A 82 8.02 -10.16 -3.67
N THR A 83 7.22 -10.20 -2.58
CA THR A 83 5.87 -10.74 -2.57
C THR A 83 4.88 -9.69 -2.08
N GLY A 84 3.74 -9.56 -2.76
CA GLY A 84 2.61 -8.74 -2.34
C GLY A 84 1.32 -9.56 -2.27
N GLY A 85 0.22 -8.94 -1.87
CA GLY A 85 -1.07 -9.62 -1.72
C GLY A 85 -1.36 -10.02 -0.28
N GLY A 86 -1.81 -11.25 -0.05
CA GLY A 86 -2.13 -11.71 1.29
C GLY A 86 -2.97 -12.98 1.33
N THR A 87 -3.61 -13.19 2.49
CA THR A 87 -4.53 -14.29 2.73
C THR A 87 -5.96 -13.80 2.57
N ILE A 88 -6.80 -14.53 1.86
CA ILE A 88 -8.21 -14.21 1.68
C ILE A 88 -8.93 -14.39 3.03
N LEU A 89 -9.56 -13.34 3.52
CA LEU A 89 -10.38 -13.37 4.73
C LEU A 89 -11.83 -13.71 4.41
N SER A 90 -12.35 -13.10 3.35
CA SER A 90 -13.69 -13.34 2.84
C SER A 90 -13.81 -12.84 1.40
N PHE A 91 -14.82 -13.30 0.68
CA PHE A 91 -15.18 -12.78 -0.63
C PHE A 91 -16.66 -12.98 -0.91
N GLU A 92 -17.21 -12.12 -1.76
CA GLU A 92 -18.51 -12.26 -2.38
C GLU A 92 -18.34 -12.00 -3.89
N PRO A 93 -18.61 -12.98 -4.77
CA PRO A 93 -18.38 -12.85 -6.20
C PRO A 93 -18.98 -11.57 -6.77
N GLU A 94 -18.19 -10.86 -7.58
CA GLU A 94 -18.56 -9.60 -8.25
C GLU A 94 -18.90 -8.44 -7.30
N LYS A 95 -18.72 -8.60 -5.99
CA LYS A 95 -18.98 -7.54 -5.01
C LYS A 95 -17.78 -7.19 -4.17
N GLU A 96 -17.06 -8.19 -3.64
CA GLU A 96 -16.04 -7.93 -2.65
C GLU A 96 -14.97 -9.02 -2.57
N LEU A 97 -13.72 -8.59 -2.32
CA LEU A 97 -12.61 -9.45 -1.90
C LEU A 97 -11.89 -8.78 -0.74
N VAL A 98 -11.73 -9.50 0.36
CA VAL A 98 -11.07 -9.00 1.59
C VAL A 98 -9.84 -9.82 1.89
N LEU A 99 -8.71 -9.14 2.07
CA LEU A 99 -7.40 -9.75 2.34
C LEU A 99 -6.85 -9.32 3.70
N SER A 100 -6.20 -10.27 4.39
CA SER A 100 -5.16 -9.97 5.38
C SER A 100 -3.89 -9.64 4.61
N ALA A 101 -3.61 -8.35 4.42
CA ALA A 101 -2.65 -7.87 3.45
C ALA A 101 -1.21 -7.90 3.96
N LEU A 102 -0.30 -8.33 3.08
CA LEU A 102 1.15 -8.34 3.29
C LEU A 102 1.75 -6.98 2.95
N ALA A 103 2.51 -6.40 3.87
CA ALA A 103 3.41 -5.31 3.55
C ALA A 103 4.73 -5.86 2.94
N PRO A 104 5.48 -5.06 2.17
CA PRO A 104 6.83 -5.40 1.70
C PRO A 104 7.79 -5.74 2.85
N ASP A 105 8.81 -6.58 2.57
CA ASP A 105 9.79 -7.06 3.57
C ASP A 105 10.53 -5.93 4.32
N LYS A 106 10.69 -4.77 3.68
CA LYS A 106 11.28 -3.58 4.29
C LYS A 106 10.45 -2.95 5.43
N PHE A 107 9.23 -3.44 5.65
CA PHE A 107 8.34 -3.05 6.75
C PHE A 107 7.98 -4.27 7.61
N PRO A 108 8.94 -4.84 8.34
CA PRO A 108 8.78 -6.12 9.03
C PRO A 108 7.69 -6.11 10.11
N THR A 109 7.52 -5.00 10.85
CA THR A 109 6.48 -4.86 11.88
C THR A 109 5.09 -4.83 11.26
N VAL A 110 4.90 -4.05 10.21
CA VAL A 110 3.63 -3.95 9.46
C VAL A 110 3.32 -5.29 8.80
N ARG A 111 4.33 -5.94 8.19
CA ARG A 111 4.21 -7.25 7.55
C ARG A 111 3.79 -8.35 8.53
N ALA A 112 4.37 -8.38 9.72
CA ALA A 112 4.02 -9.35 10.77
C ALA A 112 2.61 -9.10 11.34
N THR A 113 2.24 -7.83 11.52
CA THR A 113 0.94 -7.45 12.10
C THR A 113 -0.21 -7.56 11.10
N ARG A 114 0.06 -7.30 9.81
CA ARG A 114 -0.89 -7.22 8.70
C ARG A 114 -1.83 -6.01 8.79
N THR A 115 -2.25 -5.57 7.63
CA THR A 115 -3.38 -4.65 7.44
C THR A 115 -4.52 -5.41 6.78
N LYS A 116 -5.69 -4.79 6.69
CA LYS A 116 -6.85 -5.35 6.00
C LYS A 116 -7.09 -4.56 4.74
N ALA A 117 -6.96 -5.20 3.58
CA ALA A 117 -7.29 -4.63 2.28
C ALA A 117 -8.63 -5.19 1.81
N ARG A 118 -9.53 -4.31 1.38
CA ARG A 118 -10.86 -4.64 0.88
C ARG A 118 -11.02 -4.05 -0.51
N PHE A 119 -11.20 -4.90 -1.50
CA PHE A 119 -11.59 -4.53 -2.85
C PHE A 119 -13.11 -4.66 -2.97
N GLN A 120 -13.76 -3.60 -3.41
CA GLN A 120 -15.19 -3.58 -3.70
C GLN A 120 -15.39 -3.32 -5.19
N PHE A 121 -16.38 -3.99 -5.77
CA PHE A 121 -16.71 -3.91 -7.19
C PHE A 121 -18.13 -3.42 -7.33
N GLU A 122 -18.35 -2.41 -8.18
CA GLU A 122 -19.66 -1.82 -8.44
C GLU A 122 -19.83 -1.64 -9.94
N ALA A 123 -20.93 -2.19 -10.50
CA ALA A 123 -21.22 -2.04 -11.92
C ALA A 123 -21.63 -0.60 -12.25
N LEU A 124 -21.07 -0.03 -13.31
CA LEU A 124 -21.39 1.29 -13.83
C LEU A 124 -21.63 1.20 -15.36
N GLY A 125 -22.81 0.76 -15.76
CA GLY A 125 -23.08 0.45 -17.16
C GLY A 125 -22.16 -0.65 -17.68
N ASP A 126 -21.41 -0.38 -18.75
CA ASP A 126 -20.42 -1.31 -19.31
C ASP A 126 -19.03 -1.23 -18.62
N SER A 127 -18.94 -0.46 -17.56
CA SER A 127 -17.73 -0.28 -16.76
C SER A 127 -17.92 -0.79 -15.34
N THR A 128 -16.82 -0.88 -14.59
CA THR A 128 -16.81 -1.29 -13.17
C THR A 128 -16.01 -0.29 -12.35
N ILE A 129 -16.59 0.18 -11.25
CA ILE A 129 -15.84 0.92 -10.22
C ILE A 129 -15.16 -0.11 -9.31
N VAL A 130 -13.85 -0.01 -9.17
CA VAL A 130 -13.08 -0.80 -8.21
C VAL A 130 -12.55 0.13 -7.12
N ARG A 131 -12.99 -0.10 -5.88
CA ARG A 131 -12.55 0.67 -4.70
C ARG A 131 -11.70 -0.22 -3.80
N LEU A 132 -10.49 0.23 -3.53
CA LEU A 132 -9.61 -0.37 -2.52
C LEU A 132 -9.69 0.46 -1.24
N THR A 133 -10.08 -0.18 -0.15
CA THR A 133 -10.02 0.39 1.21
C THR A 133 -9.01 -0.41 2.03
N GLN A 134 -8.02 0.25 2.63
CA GLN A 134 -7.05 -0.41 3.50
C GLN A 134 -7.09 0.19 4.91
N THR A 135 -7.24 -0.67 5.91
CA THR A 135 -7.44 -0.35 7.32
C THR A 135 -6.51 -1.15 8.22
N GLY A 136 -6.54 -0.90 9.53
CA GLY A 136 -5.69 -1.59 10.50
C GLY A 136 -4.32 -0.96 10.67
N TRP A 137 -4.16 0.30 10.23
CA TRP A 137 -2.97 1.10 10.43
C TRP A 137 -2.78 1.41 11.91
N LYS A 138 -1.52 1.40 12.35
CA LYS A 138 -1.14 1.70 13.75
C LYS A 138 -0.23 2.93 13.79
N GLU A 139 0.10 3.35 15.01
CA GLU A 139 1.06 4.42 15.25
C GLU A 139 2.51 3.91 15.14
N GLY A 140 3.42 4.81 14.82
CA GLY A 140 4.86 4.56 14.74
C GLY A 140 5.46 4.85 13.37
N ASP A 141 6.76 5.12 13.36
CA ASP A 141 7.49 5.58 12.17
C ASP A 141 7.44 4.59 11.00
N GLU A 142 7.53 3.29 11.29
CA GLU A 142 7.43 2.25 10.25
C GLU A 142 6.03 2.24 9.63
N TRP A 143 4.98 2.43 10.44
CA TRP A 143 3.60 2.50 9.99
C TRP A 143 3.32 3.71 9.10
N VAL A 144 3.91 4.88 9.44
CA VAL A 144 3.82 6.09 8.60
C VAL A 144 4.46 5.84 7.23
N LYS A 145 5.71 5.34 7.23
CA LYS A 145 6.45 5.05 5.99
C LYS A 145 5.76 3.97 5.14
N ALA A 146 5.20 2.93 5.78
CA ALA A 146 4.46 1.88 5.10
C ALA A 146 3.16 2.42 4.48
N TYR A 147 2.44 3.28 5.20
CA TYR A 147 1.23 3.92 4.69
C TYR A 147 1.52 4.77 3.44
N GLU A 148 2.55 5.61 3.48
CA GLU A 148 2.96 6.44 2.35
C GLU A 148 3.37 5.57 1.15
N TYR A 149 4.20 4.56 1.39
CA TYR A 149 4.64 3.63 0.35
C TYR A 149 3.48 2.87 -0.28
N LEU A 150 2.58 2.31 0.54
CA LEU A 150 1.44 1.53 0.06
C LEU A 150 0.37 2.40 -0.59
N THR A 151 0.27 3.68 -0.23
CA THR A 151 -0.59 4.64 -0.94
C THR A 151 -0.16 4.75 -2.41
N VAL A 152 1.13 4.94 -2.67
CA VAL A 152 1.66 5.01 -4.04
C VAL A 152 1.57 3.66 -4.74
N GLY A 153 1.95 2.57 -4.06
CA GLY A 153 1.93 1.21 -4.63
C GLY A 153 0.53 0.75 -5.00
N ASN A 154 -0.46 1.02 -4.16
CA ASN A 154 -1.86 0.67 -4.43
C ASN A 154 -2.48 1.55 -5.52
N ALA A 155 -2.09 2.82 -5.62
CA ALA A 155 -2.49 3.68 -6.73
C ALA A 155 -1.94 3.13 -8.06
N GLN A 156 -0.68 2.71 -8.09
CA GLN A 156 -0.07 2.07 -9.25
C GLN A 156 -0.75 0.74 -9.59
N LEU A 157 -1.10 -0.07 -8.59
CA LEU A 157 -1.84 -1.34 -8.76
C LEU A 157 -3.17 -1.09 -9.48
N LEU A 158 -3.98 -0.12 -9.04
CA LEU A 158 -5.25 0.20 -9.69
C LEU A 158 -5.06 0.81 -11.09
N ALA A 159 -4.01 1.60 -11.31
CA ALA A 159 -3.67 2.12 -12.63
C ALA A 159 -3.28 0.98 -13.61
N THR A 160 -2.55 -0.03 -13.14
CA THR A 160 -2.17 -1.20 -13.93
C THR A 160 -3.40 -2.05 -14.27
N LEU A 161 -4.35 -2.21 -13.35
CA LEU A 161 -5.63 -2.85 -13.62
C LEU A 161 -6.40 -2.12 -14.73
N HIS A 162 -6.53 -0.80 -14.63
CA HIS A 162 -7.19 0.01 -15.66
C HIS A 162 -6.51 -0.16 -17.02
N HIS A 163 -5.18 -0.06 -17.05
CA HIS A 163 -4.38 -0.24 -18.28
C HIS A 163 -4.62 -1.60 -18.94
N ARG A 164 -4.72 -2.67 -18.16
CA ARG A 164 -5.04 -4.02 -18.64
C ARG A 164 -6.34 -4.05 -19.47
N PHE A 165 -7.37 -3.32 -19.05
CA PHE A 165 -8.67 -3.32 -19.72
C PHE A 165 -8.76 -2.31 -20.88
N VAL A 166 -7.87 -1.33 -20.94
CA VAL A 166 -7.74 -0.40 -22.07
C VAL A 166 -6.85 -0.98 -23.17
N SER A 167 -5.74 -1.62 -22.79
CA SER A 167 -4.66 -1.99 -23.73
C SER A 167 -4.50 -3.51 -23.93
N GLY A 168 -5.28 -4.32 -23.21
CA GLY A 168 -5.15 -5.79 -23.20
C GLY A 168 -4.22 -6.32 -22.10
N PRO A 169 -4.04 -7.66 -22.02
CA PRO A 169 -3.13 -8.28 -21.08
C PRO A 169 -1.70 -7.76 -21.22
N ILE A 170 -1.01 -7.63 -20.08
CA ILE A 170 0.40 -7.21 -20.07
C ILE A 170 1.25 -8.35 -20.66
N ASP A 171 2.08 -7.99 -21.61
CA ASP A 171 3.07 -8.90 -22.21
C ASP A 171 4.35 -8.89 -21.34
N TRP A 172 4.41 -9.83 -20.40
CA TRP A 172 5.50 -9.95 -19.44
C TRP A 172 6.85 -10.33 -20.06
N THR A 173 6.86 -10.73 -21.35
CA THR A 173 8.13 -11.05 -22.05
C THR A 173 8.96 -9.79 -22.36
N LYS A 174 8.37 -8.61 -22.17
CA LYS A 174 9.00 -7.31 -22.44
C LYS A 174 9.62 -6.66 -21.19
N TYR A 175 9.53 -7.30 -20.01
CA TYR A 175 9.99 -6.73 -18.74
C TYR A 175 10.98 -7.61 -17.98
#